data_e3d8270671eb7ee6e84fae302828b4af
#
_entry.id   e3d8270671eb7ee6e84fae302828b4af
#
_cell.length_a   1.000
_cell.length_b   1.000
_cell.length_c   1.000
_cell.angle_alpha   90.00
_cell.angle_beta   90.00
_cell.angle_gamma   90.00
#
_symmetry.space_group_name_H-M   'P 1'
#
loop_
_entity.id
_entity.type
_entity.pdbx_description
1 polymer ?
#
loop_
_entity_poly.entity_id
_entity_poly.type
_entity_poly.pdbx_seq_one_letter_code
_entity_poly.pdbx_strand_id
1 'polypeptide(L)'
;MNFTPIFAGTKTCYMPNSVSLHRVLKASPEKVYRAFTDKSAIASWLPPWGFLCTVHEMDVKVGGGYRMSFQNFSTGSSHSFGGKYVELKPNELLRYTDKFEDPNLPGEMMTTVELRKVMVGTEIKIVQENIPDVIPAEMCYLGWQESLEKLMKLVEPNIPDA
;
A
#
# COMPACT_ATOMS: atom_id res chain seq x y z
N MET A 1 9.81 -32.50 26.28
CA MET A 1 9.70 -32.39 24.83
C MET A 1 9.54 -30.93 24.48
N ASN A 2 10.64 -30.27 24.16
CA ASN A 2 10.59 -28.89 23.73
C ASN A 2 10.13 -28.87 22.29
N PHE A 3 8.86 -28.58 22.08
CA PHE A 3 8.41 -28.14 20.77
C PHE A 3 9.07 -26.79 20.50
N THR A 4 10.17 -26.81 19.80
CA THR A 4 10.64 -25.61 19.11
C THR A 4 9.49 -25.20 18.20
N PRO A 5 8.95 -24.03 18.36
CA PRO A 5 7.74 -23.69 17.63
C PRO A 5 8.06 -23.65 16.14
N ILE A 6 7.50 -24.56 15.40
CA ILE A 6 7.36 -24.53 13.94
C ILE A 6 6.70 -23.21 13.51
N PHE A 7 6.13 -22.48 14.47
CA PHE A 7 5.50 -21.18 14.30
C PHE A 7 6.47 -19.99 14.26
N ALA A 8 7.77 -20.19 14.44
CA ALA A 8 8.75 -19.11 14.29
C ALA A 8 8.74 -18.51 12.88
N GLY A 9 8.38 -19.31 11.86
CA GLY A 9 8.25 -18.83 10.48
C GLY A 9 7.00 -17.99 10.21
N THR A 10 5.92 -18.18 10.98
CA THR A 10 4.69 -17.41 10.82
C THR A 10 4.75 -16.06 11.49
N LYS A 11 5.67 -15.88 12.44
CA LYS A 11 5.91 -14.57 13.08
C LYS A 11 6.57 -13.56 12.17
N THR A 12 7.16 -13.98 11.04
CA THR A 12 7.80 -13.06 10.09
C THR A 12 6.78 -12.20 9.34
N CYS A 13 5.51 -12.63 9.20
CA CYS A 13 4.44 -11.84 8.60
C CYS A 13 3.94 -10.72 9.53
N TYR A 14 4.17 -10.86 10.83
CA TYR A 14 3.68 -9.96 11.87
C TYR A 14 4.82 -9.49 12.77
N MET A 15 5.90 -9.03 12.16
CA MET A 15 6.96 -8.38 12.94
C MET A 15 6.39 -7.11 13.59
N PRO A 16 6.74 -6.82 14.85
CA PRO A 16 6.28 -5.61 15.50
C PRO A 16 6.55 -4.39 14.63
N ASN A 17 5.51 -3.56 14.44
CA ASN A 17 5.58 -2.31 13.69
C ASN A 17 5.93 -2.45 12.20
N SER A 18 5.80 -3.64 11.64
CA SER A 18 6.10 -3.88 10.24
C SER A 18 5.19 -4.94 9.64
N VAL A 19 4.84 -4.78 8.37
CA VAL A 19 4.11 -5.78 7.59
C VAL A 19 4.77 -5.97 6.24
N SER A 20 4.64 -7.17 5.69
CA SER A 20 5.18 -7.53 4.39
C SER A 20 4.15 -8.35 3.62
N LEU A 21 3.89 -7.97 2.37
CA LEU A 21 2.97 -8.68 1.50
C LEU A 21 3.63 -8.94 0.15
N HIS A 22 3.24 -10.05 -0.45
CA HIS A 22 3.72 -10.49 -1.74
C HIS A 22 2.52 -10.95 -2.59
N ARG A 23 2.48 -10.52 -3.85
CA ARG A 23 1.46 -10.94 -4.82
C ARG A 23 2.09 -11.09 -6.20
N VAL A 24 1.43 -11.86 -7.03
CA VAL A 24 1.72 -11.93 -8.47
C VAL A 24 0.47 -11.44 -9.21
N LEU A 25 0.66 -10.41 -10.03
CA LEU A 25 -0.41 -9.76 -10.77
C LEU A 25 -0.27 -10.06 -12.27
N LYS A 26 -1.38 -10.37 -12.92
CA LYS A 26 -1.42 -10.60 -14.37
C LYS A 26 -1.52 -9.27 -15.12
N ALA A 27 -0.54 -8.42 -14.90
CA ALA A 27 -0.45 -7.10 -15.51
C ALA A 27 1.02 -6.70 -15.63
N SER A 28 1.36 -5.88 -16.61
CA SER A 28 2.73 -5.41 -16.81
C SER A 28 3.20 -4.52 -15.65
N PRO A 29 4.50 -4.46 -15.36
CA PRO A 29 5.04 -3.54 -14.35
C PRO A 29 4.68 -2.09 -14.64
N GLU A 30 4.62 -1.68 -15.89
CA GLU A 30 4.24 -0.33 -16.32
C GLU A 30 2.81 0.01 -15.88
N LYS A 31 1.89 -0.93 -16.07
CA LYS A 31 0.49 -0.76 -15.69
C LYS A 31 0.31 -0.71 -14.17
N VAL A 32 1.04 -1.58 -13.45
CA VAL A 32 1.03 -1.60 -11.99
C VAL A 32 1.64 -0.31 -11.42
N TYR A 33 2.79 0.11 -11.93
CA TYR A 33 3.43 1.35 -11.50
C TYR A 33 2.52 2.57 -11.71
N ARG A 34 1.86 2.64 -12.87
CA ARG A 34 0.91 3.71 -13.16
C ARG A 34 -0.26 3.72 -12.17
N ALA A 35 -0.71 2.56 -11.70
CA ALA A 35 -1.78 2.49 -10.70
C ALA A 35 -1.37 3.12 -9.36
N PHE A 36 -0.08 3.14 -9.03
CA PHE A 36 0.46 3.82 -7.85
C PHE A 36 0.69 5.32 -8.06
N THR A 37 0.87 5.75 -9.29
CA THR A 37 1.31 7.12 -9.61
C THR A 37 0.24 7.97 -10.29
N ASP A 38 -0.88 7.39 -10.64
CA ASP A 38 -2.03 8.09 -11.17
C ASP A 38 -3.01 8.43 -10.05
N LYS A 39 -3.37 9.70 -9.95
CA LYS A 39 -4.23 10.22 -8.90
C LYS A 39 -5.60 9.54 -8.82
N SER A 40 -6.24 9.35 -9.97
CA SER A 40 -7.55 8.72 -10.04
C SER A 40 -7.47 7.22 -9.78
N ALA A 41 -6.40 6.59 -10.26
CA ALA A 41 -6.18 5.17 -10.06
C ALA A 41 -5.99 4.85 -8.57
N ILE A 42 -5.05 5.51 -7.91
CA ILE A 42 -4.75 5.23 -6.50
C ILE A 42 -5.96 5.50 -5.59
N ALA A 43 -6.75 6.51 -5.89
CA ALA A 43 -7.99 6.79 -5.16
C ALA A 43 -9.00 5.64 -5.27
N SER A 44 -8.96 4.88 -6.34
CA SER A 44 -9.92 3.80 -6.59
C SER A 44 -9.55 2.49 -5.88
N TRP A 45 -8.27 2.22 -5.65
CA TRP A 45 -7.87 0.91 -5.12
C TRP A 45 -7.21 0.96 -3.73
N LEU A 46 -6.56 2.07 -3.35
CA LEU A 46 -5.80 2.14 -2.11
C LEU A 46 -6.68 2.03 -0.85
N PRO A 47 -7.85 2.67 -0.75
CA PRO A 47 -8.66 2.56 0.45
C PRO A 47 -9.19 1.13 0.64
N PRO A 48 -9.16 0.61 1.89
CA PRO A 48 -9.76 -0.68 2.20
C PRO A 48 -11.28 -0.67 1.95
N TRP A 49 -11.89 -1.84 2.04
CA TRP A 49 -13.33 -1.97 1.87
C TRP A 49 -14.09 -1.03 2.82
N GLY A 50 -15.10 -0.35 2.29
CA GLY A 50 -15.95 0.54 3.07
C GLY A 50 -15.42 1.94 3.24
N PHE A 51 -14.26 2.27 2.65
CA PHE A 51 -13.68 3.60 2.66
C PHE A 51 -13.68 4.23 1.27
N LEU A 52 -13.86 5.54 1.26
CA LEU A 52 -13.66 6.39 0.08
C LEU A 52 -12.34 7.14 0.24
N CYS A 53 -11.68 7.41 -0.88
CA CYS A 53 -10.42 8.16 -0.87
C CYS A 53 -10.55 9.46 -1.65
N THR A 54 -10.07 10.54 -1.04
CA THR A 54 -9.86 11.82 -1.73
C THR A 54 -8.36 12.10 -1.75
N VAL A 55 -7.80 12.30 -2.93
CA VAL A 55 -6.41 12.71 -3.09
C VAL A 55 -6.38 14.23 -3.19
N HIS A 56 -5.88 14.88 -2.14
CA HIS A 56 -5.79 16.35 -2.08
C HIS A 56 -4.59 16.88 -2.86
N GLU A 57 -3.48 16.19 -2.76
CA GLU A 57 -2.21 16.55 -3.39
C GLU A 57 -1.46 15.29 -3.79
N MET A 58 -0.80 15.32 -4.93
CA MET A 58 0.04 14.22 -5.37
C MET A 58 1.06 14.73 -6.39
N ASP A 59 2.30 14.90 -5.95
CA ASP A 59 3.41 15.34 -6.77
C ASP A 59 4.43 14.19 -6.89
N VAL A 60 4.30 13.40 -7.95
CA VAL A 60 5.06 12.15 -8.14
C VAL A 60 6.45 12.45 -8.67
N LYS A 61 7.33 12.83 -7.76
CA LYS A 61 8.76 12.99 -8.00
C LYS A 61 9.50 12.80 -6.67
N VAL A 62 10.77 12.47 -6.72
CA VAL A 62 11.60 12.39 -5.50
C VAL A 62 11.57 13.73 -4.77
N GLY A 63 11.21 13.72 -3.50
CA GLY A 63 11.00 14.91 -2.70
C GLY A 63 9.62 15.55 -2.83
N GLY A 64 8.81 15.12 -3.81
CA GLY A 64 7.42 15.55 -3.95
C GLY A 64 6.53 14.97 -2.86
N GLY A 65 5.47 15.70 -2.50
CA GLY A 65 4.54 15.33 -1.45
C GLY A 65 3.23 14.77 -1.96
N TYR A 66 2.54 14.06 -1.08
CA TYR A 66 1.15 13.67 -1.30
C TYR A 66 0.35 13.85 -0.02
N ARG A 67 -0.94 14.07 -0.18
CA ARG A 67 -1.90 14.13 0.92
C ARG A 67 -3.22 13.51 0.49
N MET A 68 -3.73 12.62 1.31
CA MET A 68 -4.97 11.88 1.06
C MET A 68 -5.84 11.84 2.30
N SER A 69 -7.13 11.59 2.10
CA SER A 69 -8.08 11.31 3.17
C SER A 69 -8.86 10.05 2.86
N PHE A 70 -9.03 9.22 3.88
CA PHE A 70 -9.96 8.09 3.84
C PHE A 70 -11.20 8.44 4.63
N GLN A 71 -12.36 8.26 4.04
CA GLN A 71 -13.64 8.48 4.69
C GLN A 71 -14.36 7.15 4.88
N ASN A 72 -14.73 6.85 6.12
CA ASN A 72 -15.59 5.72 6.43
C ASN A 72 -16.98 5.99 5.87
N PHE A 73 -17.41 5.20 4.89
CA PHE A 73 -18.69 5.42 4.22
C PHE A 73 -19.89 5.25 5.16
N SER A 74 -19.78 4.34 6.14
CA SER A 74 -20.87 4.08 7.09
C SER A 74 -21.10 5.21 8.08
N THR A 75 -20.03 5.86 8.55
CA THR A 75 -20.11 6.88 9.60
C THR A 75 -19.88 8.31 9.09
N GLY A 76 -19.26 8.46 7.92
CA GLY A 76 -18.82 9.74 7.41
C GLY A 76 -17.54 10.27 8.05
N SER A 77 -17.00 9.58 9.04
CA SER A 77 -15.75 9.98 9.69
C SER A 77 -14.58 9.88 8.71
N SER A 78 -13.72 10.87 8.73
CA SER A 78 -12.58 10.99 7.81
C SER A 78 -11.28 11.15 8.59
N HIS A 79 -10.21 10.57 8.06
CA HIS A 79 -8.86 10.83 8.56
C HIS A 79 -7.93 11.09 7.39
N SER A 80 -6.92 11.90 7.63
CA SER A 80 -5.98 12.34 6.60
C SER A 80 -4.58 11.87 6.92
N PHE A 81 -3.82 11.64 5.88
CA PHE A 81 -2.43 11.21 5.96
C PHE A 81 -1.69 11.68 4.71
N GLY A 82 -0.39 11.68 4.80
CA GLY A 82 0.44 12.07 3.68
C GLY A 82 1.91 11.83 3.94
N GLY A 83 2.72 12.16 2.96
CA GLY A 83 4.16 11.94 3.04
C GLY A 83 4.89 12.48 1.83
N LYS A 84 6.07 11.91 1.61
CA LYS A 84 6.96 12.29 0.50
C LYS A 84 7.47 11.06 -0.22
N TYR A 85 7.67 11.19 -1.52
CA TYR A 85 8.37 10.17 -2.30
C TYR A 85 9.87 10.29 -2.04
N VAL A 86 10.48 9.21 -1.57
CA VAL A 86 11.90 9.15 -1.21
C VAL A 86 12.72 8.60 -2.36
N GLU A 87 12.20 7.57 -3.02
CA GLU A 87 12.88 6.93 -4.15
C GLU A 87 11.85 6.44 -5.16
N LEU A 88 12.08 6.73 -6.42
CA LEU A 88 11.23 6.31 -7.52
C LEU A 88 12.10 5.79 -8.65
N LYS A 89 11.87 4.52 -9.02
CA LYS A 89 12.41 3.93 -10.25
C LYS A 89 11.23 3.46 -11.08
N PRO A 90 10.92 4.12 -12.19
CA PRO A 90 9.76 3.77 -12.99
C PRO A 90 9.68 2.27 -13.27
N ASN A 91 8.52 1.70 -13.00
CA ASN A 91 8.18 0.28 -13.22
C ASN A 91 8.93 -0.71 -12.34
N GLU A 92 9.75 -0.26 -11.38
CA GLU A 92 10.56 -1.12 -10.53
C GLU A 92 10.42 -0.86 -9.04
N LEU A 93 10.36 0.40 -8.62
CA LEU A 93 10.46 0.74 -7.21
C LEU A 93 9.74 2.04 -6.86
N LEU A 94 8.98 1.99 -5.74
CA LEU A 94 8.49 3.20 -5.07
C LEU A 94 8.83 3.06 -3.59
N ARG A 95 9.43 4.12 -3.02
CA ARG A 95 9.59 4.27 -1.58
C ARG A 95 9.04 5.62 -1.18
N TYR A 96 8.16 5.61 -0.21
CA TYR A 96 7.55 6.84 0.26
C TYR A 96 7.28 6.77 1.76
N THR A 97 7.31 7.94 2.39
CA THR A 97 6.92 8.09 3.79
C THR A 97 5.42 8.22 3.90
N ASP A 98 4.90 7.92 5.07
CA ASP A 98 3.49 8.06 5.38
C ASP A 98 3.32 8.45 6.83
N LYS A 99 2.49 9.47 7.08
CA LYS A 99 2.24 9.98 8.40
C LYS A 99 0.78 10.35 8.55
N PHE A 100 0.16 9.84 9.60
CA PHE A 100 -1.20 10.26 9.97
C PHE A 100 -1.18 11.69 10.50
N GLU A 101 -2.20 12.47 10.16
CA GLU A 101 -2.39 13.81 10.72
C GLU A 101 -2.93 13.78 12.14
N ASP A 102 -3.50 12.64 12.57
CA ASP A 102 -3.97 12.43 13.92
C ASP A 102 -2.78 12.41 14.89
N PRO A 103 -2.71 13.33 15.88
CA PRO A 103 -1.62 13.36 16.84
C PRO A 103 -1.58 12.14 17.77
N ASN A 104 -2.64 11.37 17.87
CA ASN A 104 -2.67 10.11 18.62
C ASN A 104 -2.02 8.94 17.87
N LEU A 105 -1.67 9.15 16.60
CA LEU A 105 -0.96 8.18 15.75
C LEU A 105 0.38 8.79 15.32
N PRO A 106 1.31 8.99 16.27
CA PRO A 106 2.57 9.67 15.98
C PRO A 106 3.54 8.78 15.21
N GLY A 107 4.49 9.40 14.57
CA GLY A 107 5.56 8.71 13.84
C GLY A 107 5.36 8.75 12.34
N GLU A 108 6.42 8.39 11.64
CA GLU A 108 6.44 8.37 10.19
C GLU A 108 6.73 6.94 9.73
N MET A 109 5.82 6.40 8.96
CA MET A 109 5.97 5.08 8.35
C MET A 109 6.77 5.20 7.06
N MET A 110 7.40 4.11 6.66
CA MET A 110 8.07 3.97 5.37
C MET A 110 7.44 2.79 4.63
N THR A 111 6.97 3.05 3.42
CA THR A 111 6.46 2.00 2.54
C THR A 111 7.40 1.82 1.36
N THR A 112 7.78 0.58 1.12
CA THR A 112 8.59 0.19 -0.03
C THR A 112 7.78 -0.76 -0.90
N VAL A 113 7.65 -0.43 -2.17
CA VAL A 113 6.96 -1.23 -3.18
C VAL A 113 7.96 -1.62 -4.25
N GLU A 114 8.22 -2.90 -4.37
CA GLU A 114 9.12 -3.45 -5.40
C GLU A 114 8.30 -4.18 -6.46
N LEU A 115 8.57 -3.87 -7.72
CA LEU A 115 7.95 -4.50 -8.87
C LEU A 115 9.00 -5.23 -9.68
N ARG A 116 8.73 -6.48 -10.01
CA ARG A 116 9.62 -7.28 -10.84
C ARG A 116 8.81 -7.96 -11.94
N LYS A 117 9.27 -7.82 -13.19
CA LYS A 117 8.65 -8.51 -14.30
C LYS A 117 8.83 -10.02 -14.16
N VAL A 118 7.73 -10.76 -14.28
CA VAL A 118 7.73 -12.22 -14.31
C VAL A 118 6.95 -12.69 -15.54
N MET A 119 6.98 -13.99 -15.82
CA MET A 119 6.37 -14.55 -17.02
C MET A 119 4.89 -14.19 -17.18
N VAL A 120 4.11 -14.20 -16.09
CA VAL A 120 2.67 -13.94 -16.14
C VAL A 120 2.31 -12.48 -15.93
N GLY A 121 3.30 -11.62 -15.65
CA GLY A 121 3.04 -10.20 -15.40
C GLY A 121 4.04 -9.58 -14.43
N THR A 122 3.60 -9.28 -13.22
CA THR A 122 4.41 -8.57 -12.22
C THR A 122 4.36 -9.28 -10.86
N GLU A 123 5.52 -9.50 -10.26
CA GLU A 123 5.66 -9.80 -8.85
C GLU A 123 5.74 -8.48 -8.09
N ILE A 124 4.86 -8.28 -7.12
CA ILE A 124 4.85 -7.11 -6.25
C ILE A 124 5.16 -7.51 -4.81
N LYS A 125 6.07 -6.79 -4.18
CA LYS A 125 6.38 -6.89 -2.75
C LYS A 125 6.15 -5.54 -2.10
N ILE A 126 5.42 -5.54 -0.99
CA ILE A 126 5.16 -4.34 -0.20
C ILE A 126 5.67 -4.58 1.20
N VAL A 127 6.47 -3.64 1.69
CA VAL A 127 6.93 -3.62 3.08
C VAL A 127 6.57 -2.26 3.66
N GLN A 128 5.81 -2.26 4.75
CA GLN A 128 5.49 -1.05 5.49
C GLN A 128 6.11 -1.16 6.88
N GLU A 129 6.93 -0.19 7.24
CA GLU A 129 7.73 -0.16 8.47
C GLU A 129 7.38 1.05 9.33
N ASN A 130 7.75 1.00 10.59
CA ASN A 130 7.52 2.05 11.56
C ASN A 130 6.03 2.35 11.81
N ILE A 131 5.21 1.33 11.79
CA ILE A 131 3.79 1.45 12.11
C ILE A 131 3.65 1.89 13.58
N PRO A 132 2.81 2.90 13.89
CA PRO A 132 2.60 3.32 15.29
C PRO A 132 2.20 2.17 16.19
N ASP A 133 2.75 2.13 17.41
CA ASP A 133 2.53 1.04 18.37
C ASP A 133 1.06 0.79 18.68
N VAL A 134 0.23 1.82 18.61
CA VAL A 134 -1.22 1.72 18.90
C VAL A 134 -1.99 0.99 17.80
N ILE A 135 -1.37 0.79 16.64
CA ILE A 135 -1.99 0.09 15.51
C ILE A 135 -1.45 -1.35 15.48
N PRO A 136 -2.30 -2.36 15.71
CA PRO A 136 -1.87 -3.74 15.53
C PRO A 136 -1.39 -3.99 14.09
N ALA A 137 -0.24 -4.64 13.94
CA ALA A 137 0.32 -4.90 12.62
C ALA A 137 -0.63 -5.69 11.72
N GLU A 138 -1.39 -6.63 12.29
CA GLU A 138 -2.39 -7.41 11.56
C GLU A 138 -3.51 -6.55 10.97
N MET A 139 -3.83 -5.40 11.57
CA MET A 139 -4.82 -4.47 11.01
C MET A 139 -4.29 -3.79 9.75
N CYS A 140 -3.02 -3.41 9.75
CA CYS A 140 -2.35 -2.88 8.55
C CYS A 140 -2.25 -3.96 7.47
N TYR A 141 -1.94 -5.19 7.86
CA TYR A 141 -1.87 -6.31 6.93
C TYR A 141 -3.22 -6.56 6.24
N LEU A 142 -4.31 -6.59 7.01
CA LEU A 142 -5.66 -6.76 6.46
C LEU A 142 -6.03 -5.61 5.52
N GLY A 143 -5.70 -4.38 5.90
CA GLY A 143 -5.93 -3.22 5.03
C GLY A 143 -5.20 -3.34 3.70
N TRP A 144 -3.92 -3.70 3.72
CA TRP A 144 -3.16 -3.95 2.51
C TRP A 144 -3.71 -5.11 1.68
N GLN A 145 -4.14 -6.18 2.32
CA GLN A 145 -4.74 -7.31 1.64
C GLN A 145 -5.98 -6.90 0.85
N GLU A 146 -6.86 -6.12 1.45
CA GLU A 146 -8.06 -5.60 0.79
C GLU A 146 -7.70 -4.64 -0.35
N SER A 147 -6.75 -3.74 -0.12
CA SER A 147 -6.27 -2.81 -1.14
C SER A 147 -5.67 -3.54 -2.34
N LEU A 148 -4.88 -4.58 -2.11
CA LEU A 148 -4.27 -5.37 -3.19
C LEU A 148 -5.29 -6.16 -4.00
N GLU A 149 -6.39 -6.60 -3.40
CA GLU A 149 -7.48 -7.20 -4.16
C GLU A 149 -8.13 -6.18 -5.12
N LYS A 150 -8.30 -4.95 -4.68
CA LYS A 150 -8.81 -3.87 -5.52
C LYS A 150 -7.82 -3.49 -6.62
N LEU A 151 -6.54 -3.44 -6.29
CA LEU A 151 -5.49 -3.20 -7.28
C LEU A 151 -5.52 -4.26 -8.37
N MET A 152 -5.63 -5.53 -8.00
CA MET A 152 -5.72 -6.65 -8.94
C MET A 152 -6.90 -6.46 -9.90
N LYS A 153 -8.07 -6.10 -9.38
CA LYS A 153 -9.27 -5.87 -10.19
C LYS A 153 -9.14 -4.68 -11.14
N LEU A 154 -8.27 -3.73 -10.83
CA LEU A 154 -8.01 -2.58 -11.70
C LEU A 154 -7.03 -2.90 -12.81
N VAL A 155 -5.93 -3.59 -12.47
CA VAL A 155 -4.80 -3.73 -13.40
C VAL A 155 -4.85 -4.99 -14.27
N GLU A 156 -5.48 -6.08 -13.79
CA GLU A 156 -5.53 -7.33 -14.54
C GLU A 156 -6.47 -7.32 -15.73
N PRO A 157 -7.67 -6.72 -15.65
CA PRO A 157 -8.55 -6.69 -16.83
C PRO A 157 -7.91 -5.95 -17.99
N ASN A 158 -8.01 -6.52 -19.18
CA ASN A 158 -7.61 -5.90 -20.43
C ASN A 158 -8.87 -5.63 -21.24
N ILE A 159 -9.39 -4.40 -21.11
CA ILE A 159 -10.66 -4.01 -21.71
C ILE A 159 -10.34 -3.25 -23.01
N PRO A 160 -10.68 -3.81 -24.18
CA PRO A 160 -10.46 -3.12 -25.42
C PRO A 160 -11.44 -1.95 -25.59
N ASP A 161 -10.95 -0.88 -26.19
CA ASP A 161 -11.81 0.22 -26.60
C ASP A 161 -12.69 -0.23 -27.79
N ALA A 162 -13.90 0.26 -27.80
CA ALA A 162 -14.88 -0.04 -28.88
C ALA A 162 -14.51 0.71 -30.18
#